data_dc71c0ca033960ebcb68d14febe1cd4f
#
_entry.id   dc71c0ca033960ebcb68d14febe1cd4f
#
_cell.length_a   1.000
_cell.length_b   1.000
_cell.length_c   1.000
_cell.angle_alpha   90.00
_cell.angle_beta   90.00
_cell.angle_gamma   90.00
#
_symmetry.space_group_name_H-M   'P 1'
#
loop_
_entity.id
_entity.type
_entity.pdbx_description
1 polymer ?
#
loop_
_entity_poly.entity_id
_entity_poly.type
_entity_poly.pdbx_seq_one_letter_code
_entity_poly.pdbx_strand_id
1 'polypeptide(L)'
;MPTAETMVDNGVNVAALLGAREALTAAPEAARFNWRATCTWMKGTHSRSSVDGFFGLGQDQRHKTEFTFDADHPEIFAAEDRGATPVEYVLVGLGACLTAGIAAIAQNRNIQLR
;
A
#
# COMPACT_ATOMS: atom_id res chain seq x y z
N MET A 1 -0.11 -6.40 35.62
CA MET A 1 -0.17 -7.12 34.36
C MET A 1 -1.48 -6.79 33.64
N PRO A 2 -1.43 -6.37 32.39
CA PRO A 2 -2.67 -6.18 31.66
C PRO A 2 -3.35 -7.54 31.41
N THR A 3 -4.67 -7.57 31.53
CA THR A 3 -5.46 -8.73 31.14
C THR A 3 -5.65 -8.79 29.64
N ALA A 4 -6.14 -9.90 29.08
CA ALA A 4 -6.43 -10.02 27.66
C ALA A 4 -7.39 -8.93 27.17
N GLU A 5 -8.31 -8.47 28.01
CA GLU A 5 -9.29 -7.42 27.69
C GLU A 5 -8.66 -6.04 27.55
N THR A 6 -7.48 -5.81 28.17
CA THR A 6 -6.78 -4.53 28.08
C THR A 6 -5.71 -4.52 27.00
N MET A 7 -5.49 -5.65 26.33
CA MET A 7 -4.53 -5.73 25.25
C MET A 7 -5.12 -5.19 23.97
N VAL A 8 -4.33 -4.36 23.27
CA VAL A 8 -4.73 -3.77 21.99
C VAL A 8 -4.21 -4.63 20.86
N ASP A 9 -5.08 -4.95 19.93
CA ASP A 9 -4.72 -5.67 18.71
C ASP A 9 -5.41 -5.03 17.51
N ASN A 10 -4.64 -4.29 16.72
CA ASN A 10 -5.06 -3.71 15.45
C ASN A 10 -4.41 -4.45 14.27
N GLY A 11 -3.85 -5.63 14.52
CA GLY A 11 -3.23 -6.45 13.49
C GLY A 11 -1.82 -6.00 13.09
N VAL A 12 -1.18 -5.13 13.87
CA VAL A 12 0.16 -4.62 13.57
C VAL A 12 1.18 -5.26 14.50
N ASN A 13 2.20 -5.89 13.93
CA ASN A 13 3.34 -6.37 14.68
C ASN A 13 4.33 -5.21 14.91
N VAL A 14 4.17 -4.51 16.01
CA VAL A 14 4.99 -3.34 16.34
C VAL A 14 6.46 -3.70 16.50
N ALA A 15 6.77 -4.83 17.12
CA ALA A 15 8.15 -5.26 17.33
C ALA A 15 8.88 -5.46 16.00
N ALA A 16 8.22 -6.13 15.04
CA ALA A 16 8.78 -6.33 13.71
C ALA A 16 8.94 -5.00 12.95
N LEU A 17 7.96 -4.10 13.08
CA LEU A 17 7.99 -2.79 12.43
C LEU A 17 9.14 -1.93 12.97
N LEU A 18 9.32 -1.89 14.28
CA LEU A 18 10.41 -1.15 14.91
C LEU A 18 11.77 -1.78 14.59
N GLY A 19 11.83 -3.10 14.49
CA GLY A 19 13.04 -3.82 14.08
C GLY A 19 13.45 -3.48 12.65
N ALA A 20 12.50 -3.42 11.74
CA ALA A 20 12.75 -3.00 10.35
C ALA A 20 13.25 -1.56 10.28
N ARG A 21 12.63 -0.65 11.05
CA ARG A 21 13.03 0.74 11.16
C ARG A 21 14.46 0.88 11.67
N GLU A 22 14.80 0.09 12.68
CA GLU A 22 16.15 0.09 13.27
C GLU A 22 17.18 -0.42 12.26
N ALA A 23 16.87 -1.47 11.53
CA ALA A 23 17.74 -2.00 10.48
C ALA A 23 18.00 -0.97 9.38
N LEU A 24 16.97 -0.23 8.96
CA LEU A 24 17.11 0.82 7.96
C LEU A 24 17.91 2.03 8.49
N THR A 25 17.79 2.32 9.77
CA THR A 25 18.58 3.38 10.41
C THR A 25 20.06 3.01 10.45
N ALA A 26 20.38 1.74 10.70
CA ALA A 26 21.74 1.22 10.72
C ALA A 26 22.35 1.11 9.32
N ALA A 27 21.51 0.90 8.29
CA ALA A 27 21.96 0.77 6.90
C ALA A 27 21.09 1.67 5.99
N PRO A 28 21.31 3.00 6.01
CA PRO A 28 20.47 3.95 5.28
C PRO A 28 20.39 3.69 3.77
N GLU A 29 21.43 3.11 3.18
CA GLU A 29 21.44 2.76 1.76
C GLU A 29 20.39 1.70 1.41
N ALA A 30 20.00 0.89 2.38
CA ALA A 30 18.93 -0.12 2.19
C ALA A 30 17.54 0.53 2.13
N ALA A 31 17.40 1.78 2.54
CA ALA A 31 16.15 2.53 2.48
C ALA A 31 15.87 3.12 1.09
N ARG A 32 16.71 2.80 0.09
CA ARG A 32 16.48 3.22 -1.28
C ARG A 32 15.45 2.29 -1.93
N PHE A 33 14.31 2.85 -2.30
CA PHE A 33 13.22 2.11 -2.92
C PHE A 33 12.93 2.62 -4.32
N ASN A 34 12.66 1.70 -5.24
CA ASN A 34 12.13 2.03 -6.56
C ASN A 34 10.82 1.27 -6.72
N TRP A 35 9.73 2.02 -6.80
CA TRP A 35 8.39 1.47 -7.02
C TRP A 35 8.09 1.48 -8.51
N ARG A 36 7.46 0.44 -9.01
CA ARG A 36 7.18 0.33 -10.45
C ARG A 36 5.82 -0.29 -10.71
N ALA A 37 5.26 0.08 -11.83
CA ALA A 37 4.04 -0.51 -12.35
C ALA A 37 4.15 -0.58 -13.87
N THR A 38 3.47 -1.54 -14.47
CA THR A 38 3.38 -1.65 -15.92
C THR A 38 1.96 -1.28 -16.31
N CYS A 39 1.80 -0.38 -17.27
CA CYS A 39 0.49 0.05 -17.76
C CYS A 39 0.33 -0.36 -19.22
N THR A 40 -0.75 -1.07 -19.50
CA THR A 40 -1.09 -1.53 -20.86
C THR A 40 -2.37 -0.84 -21.33
N TRP A 41 -2.31 -0.21 -22.50
CA TRP A 41 -3.51 0.33 -23.14
C TRP A 41 -4.39 -0.82 -23.63
N MET A 42 -5.66 -0.79 -23.28
CA MET A 42 -6.61 -1.81 -23.70
C MET A 42 -7.46 -1.35 -24.85
N LYS A 43 -8.20 -0.25 -24.68
CA LYS A 43 -9.08 0.30 -25.69
C LYS A 43 -9.57 1.67 -25.23
N GLY A 44 -9.54 2.66 -26.10
CA GLY A 44 -10.05 4.01 -25.76
C GLY A 44 -9.34 4.58 -24.53
N THR A 45 -10.08 4.86 -23.48
CA THR A 45 -9.54 5.38 -22.21
C THR A 45 -9.27 4.28 -21.20
N HIS A 46 -9.55 3.02 -21.53
CA HIS A 46 -9.35 1.89 -20.66
C HIS A 46 -7.89 1.41 -20.69
N SER A 47 -7.27 1.33 -19.54
CA SER A 47 -5.94 0.77 -19.35
C SER A 47 -5.97 -0.30 -18.26
N ARG A 48 -5.00 -1.21 -18.33
CA ARG A 48 -4.79 -2.21 -17.29
C ARG A 48 -3.36 -2.11 -16.81
N SER A 49 -3.19 -1.90 -15.52
CA SER A 49 -1.88 -1.82 -14.90
C SER A 49 -1.62 -3.06 -14.06
N SER A 50 -0.35 -3.42 -13.92
CA SER A 50 0.06 -4.51 -13.06
C SER A 50 1.20 -4.08 -12.15
N VAL A 51 1.23 -4.63 -10.95
CA VAL A 51 2.26 -4.44 -9.95
C VAL A 51 2.63 -5.80 -9.40
N ASP A 52 3.87 -6.22 -9.54
CA ASP A 52 4.32 -7.52 -9.06
C ASP A 52 5.53 -7.46 -8.13
N GLY A 53 6.23 -6.35 -8.10
CA GLY A 53 7.42 -6.21 -7.26
C GLY A 53 7.96 -4.79 -7.27
N PHE A 54 9.03 -4.61 -6.51
CA PHE A 54 9.70 -3.33 -6.34
C PHE A 54 11.16 -3.59 -5.95
N PHE A 55 12.01 -2.57 -6.05
CA PHE A 55 13.36 -2.63 -5.52
C PHE A 55 13.38 -1.98 -4.13
N GLY A 56 13.98 -2.67 -3.17
CA GLY A 56 14.15 -2.14 -1.82
C GLY A 56 14.98 -3.07 -0.97
N LEU A 57 15.52 -2.56 0.12
CA LEU A 57 16.38 -3.32 1.02
C LEU A 57 17.57 -3.95 0.29
N GLY A 58 18.10 -3.24 -0.71
CA GLY A 58 19.27 -3.65 -1.48
C GLY A 58 19.03 -4.71 -2.53
N GLN A 59 17.81 -5.10 -2.79
CA GLN A 59 17.50 -6.16 -3.76
C GLN A 59 16.11 -6.01 -4.34
N ASP A 60 15.84 -6.78 -5.40
CA ASP A 60 14.51 -6.84 -5.99
C ASP A 60 13.58 -7.67 -5.11
N GLN A 61 12.41 -7.11 -4.83
CA GLN A 61 11.39 -7.74 -3.98
C GLN A 61 10.20 -8.12 -4.84
N ARG A 62 9.51 -9.20 -4.47
CA ARG A 62 8.30 -9.64 -5.13
C ARG A 62 7.12 -9.66 -4.18
N HIS A 63 5.97 -9.19 -4.64
CA HIS A 63 4.72 -9.39 -3.91
C HIS A 63 4.33 -10.87 -3.95
N LYS A 64 3.46 -11.28 -3.06
CA LYS A 64 2.94 -12.66 -3.04
C LYS A 64 2.26 -13.04 -4.34
N THR A 65 1.63 -12.08 -4.99
CA THR A 65 0.95 -12.25 -6.26
C THR A 65 1.07 -10.97 -7.08
N GLU A 66 0.82 -11.06 -8.37
CA GLU A 66 0.66 -9.88 -9.21
C GLU A 66 -0.70 -9.24 -8.92
N PHE A 67 -0.71 -7.92 -8.73
CA PHE A 67 -1.94 -7.15 -8.57
C PHE A 67 -2.23 -6.43 -9.87
N THR A 68 -3.49 -6.49 -10.33
CA THR A 68 -3.92 -5.82 -11.56
C THR A 68 -5.02 -4.82 -11.26
N PHE A 69 -5.01 -3.72 -12.01
CA PHE A 69 -5.92 -2.60 -11.81
C PHE A 69 -6.39 -2.09 -13.15
N ASP A 70 -7.70 -2.07 -13.36
CA ASP A 70 -8.29 -1.44 -14.54
C ASP A 70 -8.63 0.01 -14.23
N ALA A 71 -8.26 0.92 -15.13
CA ALA A 71 -8.59 2.32 -15.05
C ALA A 71 -9.32 2.74 -16.33
N ASP A 72 -10.29 3.62 -16.19
CA ASP A 72 -11.07 4.11 -17.30
C ASP A 72 -11.66 5.46 -16.92
N HIS A 73 -12.55 5.98 -17.73
CA HIS A 73 -13.36 7.17 -17.43
C HIS A 73 -14.83 6.76 -17.38
N PRO A 74 -15.66 7.54 -16.66
CA PRO A 74 -17.09 7.24 -16.58
C PRO A 74 -17.80 7.51 -17.91
N GLU A 75 -18.96 6.91 -18.06
CA GLU A 75 -19.76 7.02 -19.29
C GLU A 75 -20.10 8.48 -19.64
N ILE A 76 -20.19 9.35 -18.65
CA ILE A 76 -20.47 10.78 -18.87
C ILE A 76 -19.37 11.45 -19.72
N PHE A 77 -18.17 10.88 -19.78
CA PHE A 77 -17.08 11.35 -20.64
C PHE A 77 -16.93 10.51 -21.91
N ALA A 78 -18.01 9.85 -22.32
CA ALA A 78 -18.06 8.99 -23.50
C ALA A 78 -17.10 7.80 -23.42
N ALA A 79 -16.88 7.30 -22.22
CA ALA A 79 -16.05 6.12 -21.96
C ALA A 79 -16.94 4.94 -21.54
N GLU A 80 -16.33 3.79 -21.26
CA GLU A 80 -17.07 2.56 -20.99
C GLU A 80 -17.17 2.21 -19.50
N ASP A 81 -16.57 3.00 -18.61
CA ASP A 81 -16.61 2.78 -17.16
C ASP A 81 -16.10 1.38 -16.75
N ARG A 82 -15.00 0.96 -17.36
CA ARG A 82 -14.41 -0.36 -17.12
C ARG A 82 -13.56 -0.44 -15.84
N GLY A 83 -13.33 0.69 -15.20
CA GLY A 83 -12.55 0.76 -13.98
C GLY A 83 -12.65 2.13 -13.36
N ALA A 84 -12.06 2.28 -12.17
CA ALA A 84 -11.97 3.55 -11.49
C ALA A 84 -11.15 4.55 -12.32
N THR A 85 -11.42 5.84 -12.12
CA THR A 85 -10.67 6.88 -12.81
C THR A 85 -9.27 7.03 -12.24
N PRO A 86 -8.31 7.57 -12.99
CA PRO A 86 -6.98 7.83 -12.46
C PRO A 86 -6.98 8.66 -11.18
N VAL A 87 -7.83 9.69 -11.09
CA VAL A 87 -7.91 10.53 -9.89
C VAL A 87 -8.46 9.75 -8.69
N GLU A 88 -9.37 8.83 -8.91
CA GLU A 88 -9.88 7.96 -7.85
C GLU A 88 -8.80 7.02 -7.32
N TYR A 89 -7.91 6.53 -8.19
CA TYR A 89 -6.75 5.73 -7.75
C TYR A 89 -5.80 6.53 -6.87
N VAL A 90 -5.61 7.81 -7.14
CA VAL A 90 -4.83 8.69 -6.26
C VAL A 90 -5.48 8.77 -4.88
N LEU A 91 -6.80 8.92 -4.84
CA LEU A 91 -7.56 8.96 -3.58
C LEU A 91 -7.47 7.62 -2.83
N VAL A 92 -7.57 6.51 -3.54
CA VAL A 92 -7.40 5.18 -2.94
C VAL A 92 -6.01 5.04 -2.32
N GLY A 93 -4.97 5.46 -3.04
CA GLY A 93 -3.61 5.43 -2.54
C GLY A 93 -3.43 6.28 -1.28
N LEU A 94 -3.98 7.48 -1.28
CA LEU A 94 -3.95 8.37 -0.13
C LEU A 94 -4.66 7.73 1.08
N GLY A 95 -5.89 7.23 0.86
CA GLY A 95 -6.66 6.58 1.92
C GLY A 95 -5.96 5.36 2.48
N ALA A 96 -5.39 4.52 1.63
CA ALA A 96 -4.66 3.33 2.05
C ALA A 96 -3.42 3.69 2.88
N CYS A 97 -2.67 4.71 2.45
CA CYS A 97 -1.49 5.17 3.17
C CYS A 97 -1.84 5.71 4.57
N LEU A 98 -2.89 6.54 4.65
CA LEU A 98 -3.35 7.08 5.93
C LEU A 98 -3.87 5.97 6.86
N THR A 99 -4.61 5.02 6.31
CA THR A 99 -5.14 3.88 7.09
C THR A 99 -4.00 3.05 7.70
N ALA A 100 -2.99 2.73 6.90
CA ALA A 100 -1.84 1.97 7.39
C ALA A 100 -1.08 2.73 8.48
N GLY A 101 -0.86 4.03 8.28
CA GLY A 101 -0.19 4.87 9.27
C GLY A 101 -0.96 4.97 10.58
N ILE A 102 -2.27 5.16 10.49
CA ILE A 102 -3.14 5.23 11.68
C ILE A 102 -3.10 3.91 12.44
N ALA A 103 -3.20 2.78 11.75
CA ALA A 103 -3.15 1.47 12.38
C ALA A 103 -1.83 1.24 13.13
N ALA A 104 -0.72 1.58 12.51
CA ALA A 104 0.62 1.41 13.12
C ALA A 104 0.78 2.31 14.36
N ILE A 105 0.40 3.57 14.27
CA ILE A 105 0.51 4.52 15.37
C ILE A 105 -0.41 4.13 16.51
N ALA A 106 -1.66 3.77 16.20
CA ALA A 106 -2.63 3.38 17.21
C ALA A 106 -2.15 2.13 17.98
N GLN A 107 -1.62 1.13 17.28
CA GLN A 107 -1.07 -0.06 17.90
C GLN A 107 0.08 0.29 18.86
N ASN A 108 1.01 1.11 18.38
CA ASN A 108 2.18 1.51 19.18
C ASN A 108 1.79 2.32 20.42
N ARG A 109 0.67 3.04 20.37
CA ARG A 109 0.16 3.85 21.48
C ARG A 109 -0.92 3.16 22.29
N ASN A 110 -1.16 1.87 22.09
CA ASN A 110 -2.18 1.09 22.78
C ASN A 110 -3.59 1.66 22.62
N ILE A 111 -3.91 2.13 21.42
CA ILE A 111 -5.25 2.64 21.07
C ILE A 111 -5.92 1.59 20.19
N GLN A 112 -7.05 1.05 20.67
CA GLN A 112 -7.82 0.08 19.90
C GLN A 112 -8.69 0.79 18.87
N LEU A 113 -8.51 0.43 17.57
CA LEU A 113 -9.36 0.90 16.49
C LEU A 113 -10.63 0.06 16.40
N ARG A 114 -11.70 0.69 15.93
CA ARG A 114 -13.01 0.05 15.74
C ARG A 114 -13.65 0.46 14.43
#